data_f7ebcbf291ff736007ae2aafb521c37b
#
_entry.id   f7ebcbf291ff736007ae2aafb521c37b
#
_cell.length_a   1.000
_cell.length_b   1.000
_cell.length_c   1.000
_cell.angle_alpha   90.00
_cell.angle_beta   90.00
_cell.angle_gamma   90.00
#
_symmetry.space_group_name_H-M   'P 1'
#
loop_
_entity.id
_entity.type
_entity.pdbx_description
1 polymer ?
#
loop_
_entity_poly.entity_id
_entity_poly.type
_entity_poly.pdbx_seq_one_letter_code
_entity_poly.pdbx_strand_id
1 'polypeptide(L)'
;CIRDRVRAIINDKGKNIDEASPSTPVEILGINGAAKAGDDFIVLDTEKEAKTLSENRAEETKDGKNPLTFATQESAFSDKSSEELNLIIKSDVHGSSEAIKNAISQIKHDEVKPKIILADIGMVTETDVTLAKASNAVLIAFNVKPSKEAKKLAENEKIKISSYNIIYEVLDYIKQRMSGL
;
A
#
# COMPACT_ATOMS: atom_id res chain seq x y z
N CYS A 1 -13.28 7.70 0.66
CA CYS A 1 -14.51 7.55 -0.14
C CYS A 1 -14.65 8.70 -1.11
N ILE A 2 -14.86 8.38 -2.38
CA ILE A 2 -15.06 9.36 -3.45
C ILE A 2 -16.55 9.37 -3.76
N ARG A 3 -17.15 10.56 -3.79
CA ARG A 3 -18.54 10.77 -4.10
C ARG A 3 -18.66 11.72 -5.29
N ASP A 4 -19.18 11.21 -6.39
CA ASP A 4 -19.32 12.02 -7.59
C ASP A 4 -20.42 11.54 -8.52
N ARG A 5 -20.75 12.41 -9.47
CA ARG A 5 -21.70 12.11 -10.54
C ARG A 5 -20.93 11.68 -11.79
N VAL A 6 -21.24 10.49 -12.29
CA VAL A 6 -20.72 10.02 -13.57
C VAL A 6 -21.14 10.98 -14.69
N ARG A 7 -20.18 11.43 -15.49
CA ARG A 7 -20.40 12.35 -16.62
C ARG A 7 -20.40 11.63 -17.95
N ALA A 8 -19.59 10.59 -18.10
CA ALA A 8 -19.55 9.77 -19.29
C ALA A 8 -19.04 8.37 -18.93
N ILE A 9 -19.48 7.39 -19.72
CA ILE A 9 -19.03 6.01 -19.67
C ILE A 9 -18.46 5.69 -21.05
N ILE A 10 -17.22 5.20 -21.08
CA ILE A 10 -16.51 4.85 -22.32
C ILE A 10 -16.27 3.34 -22.30
N ASN A 11 -16.60 2.67 -23.42
CA ASN A 11 -16.36 1.24 -23.55
C ASN A 11 -14.88 0.96 -23.93
N ASP A 12 -14.53 -0.32 -24.00
CA ASP A 12 -13.22 -0.84 -24.44
C ASP A 12 -12.79 -0.39 -25.85
N LYS A 13 -13.75 0.05 -26.68
CA LYS A 13 -13.53 0.54 -28.05
C LYS A 13 -13.40 2.08 -28.12
N GLY A 14 -13.37 2.76 -26.98
CA GLY A 14 -13.27 4.22 -26.91
C GLY A 14 -14.57 4.95 -27.32
N LYS A 15 -15.73 4.29 -27.34
CA LYS A 15 -17.01 4.91 -27.64
C LYS A 15 -17.77 5.20 -26.36
N ASN A 16 -18.44 6.38 -26.32
CA ASN A 16 -19.36 6.71 -25.24
C ASN A 16 -20.58 5.79 -25.31
N ILE A 17 -20.99 5.29 -24.17
CA ILE A 17 -22.20 4.48 -23.97
C ILE A 17 -23.02 5.08 -22.84
N ASP A 18 -24.33 4.92 -22.91
CA ASP A 18 -25.25 5.46 -21.90
C ASP A 18 -25.41 4.50 -20.72
N GLU A 19 -25.28 3.20 -20.96
CA GLU A 19 -25.41 2.15 -19.98
C GLU A 19 -24.33 1.08 -20.14
N ALA A 20 -23.88 0.52 -19.03
CA ALA A 20 -22.95 -0.60 -18.98
C ALA A 20 -23.63 -1.82 -18.36
N SER A 21 -23.68 -2.93 -19.09
CA SER A 21 -24.17 -4.21 -18.58
C SER A 21 -23.16 -4.86 -17.61
N PRO A 22 -23.60 -5.78 -16.74
CA PRO A 22 -22.71 -6.55 -15.90
C PRO A 22 -21.59 -7.22 -16.71
N SER A 23 -20.39 -7.29 -16.14
CA SER A 23 -19.18 -7.84 -16.77
C SER A 23 -18.66 -7.09 -18.00
N THR A 24 -19.09 -5.86 -18.23
CA THR A 24 -18.59 -5.02 -19.30
C THR A 24 -17.49 -4.11 -18.78
N PRO A 25 -16.25 -4.13 -19.34
CA PRO A 25 -15.20 -3.21 -18.96
C PRO A 25 -15.52 -1.82 -19.48
N VAL A 26 -15.46 -0.83 -18.58
CA VAL A 26 -15.77 0.56 -18.92
C VAL A 26 -14.84 1.51 -18.18
N GLU A 27 -14.54 2.63 -18.82
CA GLU A 27 -13.89 3.78 -18.21
C GLU A 27 -14.97 4.81 -17.79
N ILE A 28 -14.90 5.23 -16.53
CA ILE A 28 -15.88 6.18 -15.97
C ILE A 28 -15.22 7.54 -15.82
N LEU A 29 -15.82 8.56 -16.42
CA LEU A 29 -15.39 9.94 -16.32
C LEU A 29 -16.29 10.74 -15.39
N GLY A 30 -15.69 11.68 -14.67
CA GLY A 30 -16.39 12.63 -13.78
C GLY A 30 -16.19 12.38 -12.30
N ILE A 31 -15.37 11.41 -11.94
CA ILE A 31 -15.01 11.13 -10.56
C ILE A 31 -13.86 12.06 -10.13
N ASN A 32 -14.06 12.83 -9.06
CA ASN A 32 -13.01 13.68 -8.48
C ASN A 32 -12.19 12.86 -7.50
N GLY A 33 -10.95 12.61 -7.85
CA GLY A 33 -10.02 11.80 -7.07
C GLY A 33 -9.68 10.49 -7.76
N ALA A 34 -8.79 9.72 -7.16
CA ALA A 34 -8.36 8.44 -7.66
C ALA A 34 -8.87 7.32 -6.74
N ALA A 35 -9.71 6.45 -7.25
CA ALA A 35 -10.04 5.19 -6.62
C ALA A 35 -8.85 4.23 -6.71
N LYS A 36 -8.68 3.38 -5.73
CA LYS A 36 -7.65 2.34 -5.76
C LYS A 36 -8.21 1.10 -6.46
N ALA A 37 -7.32 0.32 -7.06
CA ALA A 37 -7.70 -0.98 -7.60
C ALA A 37 -8.28 -1.86 -6.48
N GLY A 38 -9.45 -2.46 -6.74
CA GLY A 38 -10.17 -3.28 -5.75
C GLY A 38 -11.13 -2.51 -4.84
N ASP A 39 -11.25 -1.18 -5.00
CA ASP A 39 -12.27 -0.42 -4.27
C ASP A 39 -13.68 -0.78 -4.77
N ASP A 40 -14.62 -0.90 -3.85
CA ASP A 40 -16.02 -1.16 -4.16
C ASP A 40 -16.66 0.04 -4.88
N PHE A 41 -17.32 -0.24 -5.99
CA PHE A 41 -18.11 0.74 -6.74
C PHE A 41 -19.60 0.49 -6.53
N ILE A 42 -20.30 1.48 -5.96
CA ILE A 42 -21.73 1.40 -5.64
C ILE A 42 -22.46 2.55 -6.34
N VAL A 43 -23.49 2.23 -7.07
CA VAL A 43 -24.38 3.21 -7.70
C VAL A 43 -25.58 3.45 -6.79
N LEU A 44 -25.91 4.70 -6.53
CA LEU A 44 -27.01 5.13 -5.69
C LEU A 44 -27.91 6.11 -6.47
N ASP A 45 -29.21 6.08 -6.18
CA ASP A 45 -30.20 6.89 -6.90
C ASP A 45 -30.17 8.37 -6.48
N THR A 46 -29.76 8.64 -5.23
CA THR A 46 -29.76 10.00 -4.70
C THR A 46 -28.39 10.46 -4.20
N GLU A 47 -28.08 11.72 -4.44
CA GLU A 47 -26.85 12.35 -3.97
C GLU A 47 -26.77 12.39 -2.42
N LYS A 48 -27.93 12.47 -1.73
CA LYS A 48 -27.96 12.46 -0.27
C LYS A 48 -27.49 11.12 0.30
N GLU A 49 -27.95 10.02 -0.27
CA GLU A 49 -27.52 8.66 0.13
C GLU A 49 -26.04 8.45 -0.12
N ALA A 50 -25.54 8.93 -1.27
CA ALA A 50 -24.12 8.86 -1.59
C ALA A 50 -23.28 9.65 -0.58
N LYS A 51 -23.76 10.79 -0.13
CA LYS A 51 -23.11 11.61 0.89
C LYS A 51 -23.05 10.89 2.24
N THR A 52 -24.17 10.41 2.71
CA THR A 52 -24.28 9.72 4.01
C THR A 52 -23.40 8.45 4.02
N LEU A 53 -23.43 7.66 2.96
CA LEU A 53 -22.61 6.46 2.85
C LEU A 53 -21.11 6.78 2.83
N SER A 54 -20.72 7.84 2.11
CA SER A 54 -19.33 8.28 2.04
C SER A 54 -18.82 8.81 3.39
N GLU A 55 -19.64 9.56 4.13
CA GLU A 55 -19.33 10.07 5.46
C GLU A 55 -19.17 8.93 6.47
N ASN A 56 -20.11 7.99 6.52
CA ASN A 56 -20.04 6.83 7.40
C ASN A 56 -18.79 5.98 7.16
N ARG A 57 -18.47 5.67 5.89
CA ARG A 57 -17.25 4.93 5.55
C ARG A 57 -15.97 5.71 5.87
N ALA A 58 -15.99 7.03 5.75
CA ALA A 58 -14.84 7.87 6.12
C ALA A 58 -14.60 7.88 7.64
N GLU A 59 -15.66 7.81 8.44
CA GLU A 59 -15.58 7.69 9.90
C GLU A 59 -15.06 6.31 10.31
N GLU A 60 -15.59 5.23 9.77
CA GLU A 60 -15.11 3.86 9.99
C GLU A 60 -13.61 3.71 9.63
N THR A 61 -13.17 4.37 8.54
CA THR A 61 -11.77 4.32 8.13
C THR A 61 -10.86 5.14 9.07
N LYS A 62 -11.38 6.19 9.71
CA LYS A 62 -10.64 6.99 10.70
C LYS A 62 -10.49 6.24 12.02
N ASP A 63 -11.55 5.57 12.47
CA ASP A 63 -11.52 4.78 13.70
C ASP A 63 -10.61 3.55 13.55
N GLY A 64 -10.59 2.92 12.38
CA GLY A 64 -9.67 1.80 12.08
C GLY A 64 -8.21 2.21 11.84
N LYS A 65 -7.92 3.50 11.66
CA LYS A 65 -6.56 4.03 11.44
C LYS A 65 -5.94 4.72 12.64
N ASN A 66 -6.57 4.64 13.81
CA ASN A 66 -5.97 5.20 15.01
C ASN A 66 -4.86 4.25 15.51
N PRO A 67 -3.57 4.51 15.19
CA PRO A 67 -2.50 3.57 15.55
C PRO A 67 -2.26 3.50 17.05
N LEU A 68 -2.88 4.40 17.81
CA LEU A 68 -2.74 4.48 19.25
C LEU A 68 -3.64 3.49 20.03
N THR A 69 -4.69 2.93 19.41
CA THR A 69 -5.58 2.00 20.10
C THR A 69 -5.17 0.54 19.92
N PHE A 70 -4.42 0.19 18.86
CA PHE A 70 -3.95 -1.19 18.67
C PHE A 70 -2.65 -1.53 19.42
N ALA A 71 -1.86 -0.52 19.80
CA ALA A 71 -0.60 -0.75 20.51
C ALA A 71 -0.76 -1.04 22.02
N THR A 72 -1.97 -0.85 22.58
CA THR A 72 -2.12 -0.88 24.04
C THR A 72 -2.79 -2.15 24.59
N GLN A 73 -3.38 -3.00 23.75
CA GLN A 73 -4.14 -4.14 24.26
C GLN A 73 -3.59 -5.53 23.92
N GLU A 74 -2.76 -5.69 22.90
CA GLU A 74 -2.14 -7.00 22.61
C GLU A 74 -0.72 -7.19 23.16
N SER A 75 -0.02 -6.12 23.53
CA SER A 75 1.35 -6.22 24.04
C SER A 75 1.47 -6.51 25.54
N ALA A 76 0.35 -6.56 26.28
CA ALA A 76 0.39 -6.80 27.74
C ALA A 76 0.40 -8.29 28.13
N PHE A 77 0.14 -9.22 27.22
CA PHE A 77 0.02 -10.64 27.54
C PHE A 77 0.75 -11.63 26.62
N SER A 78 1.55 -11.19 25.67
CA SER A 78 2.40 -12.11 24.89
C SER A 78 3.83 -12.06 25.40
N ASP A 79 4.13 -12.97 26.28
CA ASP A 79 5.44 -13.26 26.89
C ASP A 79 6.39 -13.97 25.90
N LYS A 80 6.41 -13.53 24.63
CA LYS A 80 7.47 -13.82 23.66
C LYS A 80 7.73 -12.56 22.86
N SER A 81 8.85 -11.92 23.11
CA SER A 81 9.42 -10.86 22.30
C SER A 81 9.75 -11.40 20.91
N SER A 82 8.73 -11.49 20.03
CA SER A 82 8.98 -11.74 18.62
C SER A 82 9.64 -10.50 18.05
N GLU A 83 10.84 -10.62 17.50
CA GLU A 83 11.49 -9.52 16.82
C GLU A 83 10.68 -9.10 15.60
N GLU A 84 10.54 -7.78 15.38
CA GLU A 84 9.84 -7.24 14.22
C GLU A 84 10.85 -6.82 13.17
N LEU A 85 10.71 -7.36 11.96
CA LEU A 85 11.46 -6.89 10.79
C LEU A 85 10.64 -5.80 10.09
N ASN A 86 11.03 -4.55 10.30
CA ASN A 86 10.39 -3.40 9.68
C ASN A 86 10.76 -3.29 8.20
N LEU A 87 9.75 -3.10 7.33
CA LEU A 87 9.91 -3.04 5.89
C LEU A 87 9.29 -1.78 5.32
N ILE A 88 10.00 -1.12 4.41
CA ILE A 88 9.50 -0.05 3.55
C ILE A 88 9.62 -0.51 2.11
N ILE A 89 8.52 -0.46 1.38
CA ILE A 89 8.43 -0.96 0.01
C ILE A 89 8.02 0.18 -0.91
N LYS A 90 8.81 0.42 -1.94
CA LYS A 90 8.46 1.30 -3.05
C LYS A 90 8.38 0.49 -4.33
N SER A 91 7.29 0.65 -5.07
CA SER A 91 7.03 -0.08 -6.32
C SER A 91 6.64 0.86 -7.46
N ASP A 92 6.66 0.35 -8.66
CA ASP A 92 6.27 1.08 -9.87
C ASP A 92 4.74 1.29 -9.96
N VAL A 93 3.97 0.29 -9.56
CA VAL A 93 2.51 0.29 -9.64
C VAL A 93 1.86 -0.29 -8.38
N HIS A 94 0.59 0.06 -8.16
CA HIS A 94 -0.19 -0.43 -7.00
C HIS A 94 -0.28 -1.96 -6.96
N GLY A 95 -0.50 -2.61 -8.10
CA GLY A 95 -0.62 -4.07 -8.17
C GLY A 95 0.64 -4.78 -7.68
N SER A 96 1.83 -4.28 -8.03
CA SER A 96 3.11 -4.83 -7.55
C SER A 96 3.24 -4.67 -6.03
N SER A 97 2.89 -3.48 -5.51
CA SER A 97 2.91 -3.22 -4.07
C SER A 97 1.97 -4.16 -3.30
N GLU A 98 0.76 -4.35 -3.81
CA GLU A 98 -0.25 -5.21 -3.18
C GLU A 98 0.16 -6.70 -3.26
N ALA A 99 0.66 -7.15 -4.40
CA ALA A 99 1.16 -8.51 -4.55
C ALA A 99 2.30 -8.81 -3.56
N ILE A 100 3.24 -7.87 -3.39
CA ILE A 100 4.34 -8.02 -2.43
C ILE A 100 3.81 -8.04 -1.00
N LYS A 101 2.86 -7.15 -0.63
CA LYS A 101 2.23 -7.15 0.69
C LYS A 101 1.57 -8.48 1.00
N ASN A 102 0.76 -9.00 0.06
CA ASN A 102 0.06 -10.26 0.22
C ASN A 102 1.04 -11.44 0.35
N ALA A 103 2.10 -11.44 -0.44
CA ALA A 103 3.13 -12.47 -0.36
C ALA A 103 3.91 -12.43 0.97
N ILE A 104 4.22 -11.23 1.48
CA ILE A 104 4.89 -11.05 2.77
C ILE A 104 3.98 -11.51 3.92
N SER A 105 2.68 -11.20 3.87
CA SER A 105 1.73 -11.62 4.92
C SER A 105 1.59 -13.15 5.03
N GLN A 106 1.92 -13.89 3.96
CA GLN A 106 1.92 -15.36 3.95
C GLN A 106 3.21 -15.97 4.52
N ILE A 107 4.26 -15.18 4.71
CA ILE A 107 5.51 -15.67 5.31
C ILE A 107 5.26 -15.91 6.80
N LYS A 108 5.32 -17.19 7.18
CA LYS A 108 5.28 -17.59 8.59
C LYS A 108 6.70 -17.85 9.07
N HIS A 109 7.10 -17.19 10.14
CA HIS A 109 8.34 -17.43 10.84
C HIS A 109 8.05 -17.40 12.34
N ASP A 110 8.67 -18.33 13.09
CA ASP A 110 8.29 -18.53 14.49
C ASP A 110 8.84 -17.44 15.42
N GLU A 111 9.96 -16.81 15.05
CA GLU A 111 10.69 -15.87 15.91
C GLU A 111 10.58 -14.41 15.43
N VAL A 112 10.49 -14.18 14.11
CA VAL A 112 10.49 -12.82 13.52
C VAL A 112 9.23 -12.59 12.70
N LYS A 113 8.57 -11.44 12.92
CA LYS A 113 7.38 -11.04 12.16
C LYS A 113 7.72 -9.89 11.20
N PRO A 114 7.47 -10.04 9.89
CA PRO A 114 7.64 -8.94 8.95
C PRO A 114 6.53 -7.90 9.17
N LYS A 115 6.92 -6.64 9.36
CA LYS A 115 6.01 -5.51 9.55
C LYS A 115 6.22 -4.48 8.46
N ILE A 116 5.22 -4.27 7.64
CA ILE A 116 5.26 -3.26 6.58
C ILE A 116 4.85 -1.92 7.18
N ILE A 117 5.82 -0.99 7.27
CA ILE A 117 5.60 0.37 7.76
C ILE A 117 5.00 1.24 6.67
N LEU A 118 5.59 1.14 5.47
CA LEU A 118 5.15 1.91 4.31
C LEU A 118 5.21 1.02 3.06
N ALA A 119 4.16 1.03 2.27
CA ALA A 119 4.16 0.46 0.94
C ALA A 119 3.46 1.43 0.01
N ASP A 120 4.22 2.05 -0.87
CA ASP A 120 3.80 3.15 -1.72
C ASP A 120 4.36 3.00 -3.14
N ILE A 121 3.88 3.82 -4.08
CA ILE A 121 4.30 3.81 -5.47
C ILE A 121 5.21 5.00 -5.78
N GLY A 122 6.04 4.81 -6.79
CA GLY A 122 6.98 5.84 -7.29
C GLY A 122 8.42 5.59 -6.86
N MET A 123 9.29 6.53 -7.24
CA MET A 123 10.72 6.43 -6.92
C MET A 123 10.97 6.56 -5.41
N VAL A 124 12.08 6.01 -4.95
CA VAL A 124 12.52 6.19 -3.57
C VAL A 124 13.01 7.63 -3.38
N THR A 125 12.49 8.30 -2.37
CA THR A 125 12.77 9.70 -2.01
C THR A 125 13.63 9.80 -0.75
N GLU A 126 14.11 11.01 -0.44
CA GLU A 126 14.85 11.28 0.80
C GLU A 126 14.00 11.02 2.05
N THR A 127 12.69 11.30 1.97
CA THR A 127 11.75 11.04 3.07
C THR A 127 11.64 9.56 3.39
N ASP A 128 11.68 8.69 2.37
CA ASP A 128 11.66 7.24 2.56
C ASP A 128 12.93 6.74 3.24
N VAL A 129 14.09 7.31 2.89
CA VAL A 129 15.38 7.00 3.54
C VAL A 129 15.37 7.46 5.00
N THR A 130 14.87 8.67 5.27
CA THR A 130 14.76 9.19 6.63
C THR A 130 13.82 8.35 7.48
N LEU A 131 12.69 7.92 6.92
CA LEU A 131 11.75 7.02 7.57
C LEU A 131 12.39 5.65 7.86
N ALA A 132 13.14 5.11 6.90
CA ALA A 132 13.86 3.85 7.07
C ALA A 132 14.88 3.92 8.22
N LYS A 133 15.59 5.05 8.35
CA LYS A 133 16.49 5.30 9.47
C LYS A 133 15.75 5.36 10.80
N ALA A 134 14.68 6.15 10.87
CA ALA A 134 13.92 6.36 12.10
C ALA A 134 13.25 5.09 12.63
N SER A 135 12.83 4.21 11.72
CA SER A 135 12.13 2.96 12.05
C SER A 135 13.03 1.72 12.02
N ASN A 136 14.32 1.88 11.79
CA ASN A 136 15.26 0.77 11.57
C ASN A 136 14.72 -0.24 10.54
N ALA A 137 14.17 0.26 9.45
CA ALA A 137 13.50 -0.54 8.44
C ALA A 137 14.41 -0.87 7.25
N VAL A 138 14.16 -2.03 6.65
CA VAL A 138 14.76 -2.42 5.38
C VAL A 138 14.02 -1.72 4.24
N LEU A 139 14.76 -1.00 3.39
CA LEU A 139 14.21 -0.27 2.26
C LEU A 139 14.33 -1.08 0.97
N ILE A 140 13.18 -1.43 0.40
CA ILE A 140 13.06 -2.25 -0.80
C ILE A 140 12.47 -1.40 -1.93
N ALA A 141 13.19 -1.36 -3.06
CA ALA A 141 12.77 -0.72 -4.29
C ALA A 141 12.44 -1.79 -5.34
N PHE A 142 11.16 -1.94 -5.67
CA PHE A 142 10.71 -2.92 -6.64
C PHE A 142 10.41 -2.26 -7.99
N ASN A 143 11.21 -2.60 -9.01
CA ASN A 143 11.11 -2.05 -10.36
C ASN A 143 11.20 -0.51 -10.45
N VAL A 144 11.75 0.13 -9.41
CA VAL A 144 11.93 1.58 -9.33
C VAL A 144 13.38 1.92 -8.96
N LYS A 145 13.79 3.12 -9.35
CA LYS A 145 15.13 3.63 -9.02
C LYS A 145 15.03 4.68 -7.90
N PRO A 146 16.01 4.76 -7.02
CA PRO A 146 16.11 5.85 -6.06
C PRO A 146 16.45 7.16 -6.77
N SER A 147 15.97 8.28 -6.23
CA SER A 147 16.38 9.60 -6.66
C SER A 147 17.87 9.81 -6.36
N LYS A 148 18.50 10.76 -7.05
CA LYS A 148 19.93 11.07 -6.82
C LYS A 148 20.19 11.52 -5.40
N GLU A 149 19.27 12.28 -4.85
CA GLU A 149 19.29 12.83 -3.51
C GLU A 149 19.12 11.69 -2.48
N ALA A 150 18.13 10.81 -2.68
CA ALA A 150 17.90 9.64 -1.83
C ALA A 150 19.10 8.70 -1.81
N LYS A 151 19.77 8.50 -2.95
CA LYS A 151 20.97 7.67 -3.02
C LYS A 151 22.12 8.24 -2.20
N LYS A 152 22.40 9.55 -2.32
CA LYS A 152 23.42 10.24 -1.53
C LYS A 152 23.12 10.19 -0.03
N LEU A 153 21.86 10.41 0.34
CA LEU A 153 21.44 10.35 1.74
C LEU A 153 21.58 8.94 2.29
N ALA A 154 21.18 7.91 1.54
CA ALA A 154 21.31 6.52 1.94
C ALA A 154 22.77 6.10 2.15
N GLU A 155 23.68 6.56 1.28
CA GLU A 155 25.13 6.34 1.43
C GLU A 155 25.67 7.02 2.70
N ASN A 156 25.31 8.28 2.96
CA ASN A 156 25.72 9.03 4.15
C ASN A 156 25.20 8.38 5.45
N GLU A 157 23.99 7.92 5.44
CA GLU A 157 23.29 7.31 6.59
C GLU A 157 23.55 5.79 6.71
N LYS A 158 24.34 5.22 5.79
CA LYS A 158 24.65 3.78 5.71
C LYS A 158 23.39 2.89 5.61
N ILE A 159 22.35 3.39 4.97
CA ILE A 159 21.12 2.65 4.72
C ILE A 159 21.22 1.96 3.38
N LYS A 160 21.01 0.65 3.36
CA LYS A 160 21.01 -0.12 2.11
C LYS A 160 19.65 -0.03 1.43
N ILE A 161 19.62 0.51 0.19
CA ILE A 161 18.47 0.42 -0.70
C ILE A 161 18.63 -0.86 -1.52
N SER A 162 17.73 -1.82 -1.32
CA SER A 162 17.73 -3.10 -2.04
C SER A 162 16.77 -3.03 -3.22
N SER A 163 17.30 -3.07 -4.46
CA SER A 163 16.50 -2.98 -5.68
C SER A 163 16.29 -4.35 -6.30
N TYR A 164 15.04 -4.67 -6.65
CA TYR A 164 14.63 -5.94 -7.24
C TYR A 164 13.62 -5.71 -8.36
N ASN A 165 13.58 -6.64 -9.31
CA ASN A 165 12.61 -6.67 -10.40
C ASN A 165 11.75 -7.94 -10.37
N ILE A 166 12.09 -8.89 -9.52
CA ILE A 166 11.40 -10.18 -9.39
C ILE A 166 10.87 -10.32 -7.97
N ILE A 167 9.58 -10.61 -7.82
CA ILE A 167 8.91 -10.70 -6.51
C ILE A 167 9.54 -11.81 -5.65
N TYR A 168 9.88 -12.95 -6.23
CA TYR A 168 10.48 -14.05 -5.50
C TYR A 168 11.84 -13.69 -4.88
N GLU A 169 12.65 -12.88 -5.55
CA GLU A 169 13.91 -12.37 -4.99
C GLU A 169 13.69 -11.48 -3.76
N VAL A 170 12.63 -10.67 -3.79
CA VAL A 170 12.22 -9.86 -2.62
C VAL A 170 11.87 -10.75 -1.45
N LEU A 171 11.08 -11.80 -1.68
CA LEU A 171 10.65 -12.73 -0.63
C LEU A 171 11.83 -13.51 -0.06
N ASP A 172 12.74 -13.98 -0.92
CA ASP A 172 13.94 -14.69 -0.49
C ASP A 172 14.87 -13.78 0.31
N TYR A 173 15.04 -12.54 -0.10
CA TYR A 173 15.80 -11.56 0.65
C TYR A 173 15.20 -11.30 2.04
N ILE A 174 13.86 -11.14 2.13
CA ILE A 174 13.17 -10.94 3.41
C ILE A 174 13.37 -12.18 4.31
N LYS A 175 13.20 -13.39 3.77
CA LYS A 175 13.41 -14.65 4.50
C LYS A 175 14.85 -14.76 5.02
N GLN A 176 15.84 -14.44 4.20
CA GLN A 176 17.25 -14.42 4.61
C GLN A 176 17.50 -13.43 5.74
N ARG A 177 16.87 -12.26 5.69
CA ARG A 177 16.98 -11.25 6.75
C ARG A 177 16.33 -11.72 8.05
N MET A 178 15.19 -12.38 7.96
CA MET A 178 14.51 -12.97 9.12
C MET A 178 15.30 -14.10 9.76
N SER A 179 16.00 -14.92 8.94
CA SER A 179 16.84 -16.02 9.45
C SER A 179 18.20 -15.57 9.98
N GLY A 180 18.61 -14.34 9.73
CA GLY A 180 19.88 -13.77 10.14
C GLY A 180 19.78 -12.74 11.27
N LEU A 181 18.57 -12.58 11.82
CA LEU A 181 18.30 -11.74 13.00
C LEU A 181 18.46 -12.54 14.29
#